data_d419c4ef12138e6fb28e6b1e510f33f2
#
_entry.id   d419c4ef12138e6fb28e6b1e510f33f2
#
_cell.length_a   1.000
_cell.length_b   1.000
_cell.length_c   1.000
_cell.angle_alpha   90.00
_cell.angle_beta   90.00
_cell.angle_gamma   90.00
#
_symmetry.space_group_name_H-M   'P 1'
#
loop_
_entity.id
_entity.type
_entity.pdbx_description
1 polymer ?
#
loop_
_entity_poly.entity_id
_entity_poly.type
_entity_poly.pdbx_seq_one_letter_code
_entity_poly.pdbx_strand_id
1 'polypeptide(L)'
;MPDAAPAPPSTPTRTRRSLVLLAVLLALVGVLGAGCVRVRAGLAVSPDDRVSGVVDIATPDGSPGGQGPPLQVPDDLSGDVSVERYEQDGYIGSRLQFDDLSFDDVTRVLPAISPSTGTAVRVQMRRAGDRVVVSGQVDLTRVSPESSDVQLKMAFPGTIRQTDGTASQGVISWTFQPGAVTDVNAVVEYPDPNAPSWILWSLLLFAVVAVAVAIVVLLAMSSRTHLRTRARR
;
A
#
# COMPACT_ATOMS: atom_id res chain seq x y z
N MET A 1 -76.56 -28.13 44.47
CA MET A 1 -75.08 -28.30 44.28
C MET A 1 -74.83 -28.85 42.90
N PRO A 2 -74.29 -28.10 41.97
CA PRO A 2 -73.72 -28.63 40.75
C PRO A 2 -72.21 -28.56 40.81
N ASP A 3 -71.64 -29.67 40.41
CA ASP A 3 -70.24 -30.03 40.37
C ASP A 3 -69.47 -29.15 39.40
N ALA A 4 -68.33 -28.57 39.77
CA ALA A 4 -67.47 -27.79 38.94
C ALA A 4 -66.40 -28.68 38.27
N ALA A 5 -66.47 -28.81 36.97
CA ALA A 5 -65.49 -29.53 36.19
C ALA A 5 -64.11 -28.79 36.15
N PRO A 6 -62.99 -29.48 36.27
CA PRO A 6 -61.64 -28.86 36.18
C PRO A 6 -61.28 -28.50 34.79
N ALA A 7 -60.67 -27.32 34.58
CA ALA A 7 -60.14 -26.82 33.33
C ALA A 7 -58.91 -27.63 32.89
N PRO A 8 -58.70 -27.84 31.55
CA PRO A 8 -57.55 -28.57 31.04
C PRO A 8 -56.26 -27.73 31.13
N PRO A 9 -55.10 -28.34 31.39
CA PRO A 9 -53.82 -27.62 31.43
C PRO A 9 -53.37 -27.16 30.03
N SER A 10 -53.06 -25.89 29.90
CA SER A 10 -52.49 -25.27 28.72
C SER A 10 -51.05 -25.72 28.56
N THR A 11 -50.74 -26.44 27.49
CA THR A 11 -49.37 -26.84 27.09
C THR A 11 -48.74 -25.80 26.14
N PRO A 12 -47.81 -24.94 26.62
CA PRO A 12 -47.06 -24.03 25.74
C PRO A 12 -45.57 -24.46 25.61
N THR A 13 -45.29 -25.72 25.25
CA THR A 13 -43.90 -26.19 25.24
C THR A 13 -43.31 -26.39 23.83
N ARG A 14 -44.13 -26.47 22.79
CA ARG A 14 -43.65 -26.76 21.43
C ARG A 14 -43.08 -25.51 20.72
N THR A 15 -43.73 -24.36 20.83
CA THR A 15 -43.37 -23.11 20.17
C THR A 15 -42.05 -22.52 20.72
N ARG A 16 -41.85 -22.62 22.02
CA ARG A 16 -40.63 -22.11 22.69
C ARG A 16 -39.40 -22.91 22.31
N ARG A 17 -39.52 -24.25 22.18
CA ARG A 17 -38.42 -25.10 21.70
C ARG A 17 -38.05 -24.82 20.23
N SER A 18 -39.03 -24.57 19.38
CA SER A 18 -38.78 -24.20 17.97
C SER A 18 -38.09 -22.83 17.83
N LEU A 19 -38.48 -21.85 18.66
CA LEU A 19 -37.81 -20.54 18.69
C LEU A 19 -36.36 -20.63 19.19
N VAL A 20 -36.10 -21.44 20.20
CA VAL A 20 -34.74 -21.67 20.70
C VAL A 20 -33.89 -22.39 19.65
N LEU A 21 -34.44 -23.41 18.98
CA LEU A 21 -33.74 -24.10 17.91
C LEU A 21 -33.45 -23.18 16.71
N LEU A 22 -34.40 -22.31 16.35
CA LEU A 22 -34.20 -21.31 15.30
C LEU A 22 -33.16 -20.28 15.68
N ALA A 23 -33.15 -19.80 16.92
CA ALA A 23 -32.12 -18.87 17.41
C ALA A 23 -30.73 -19.51 17.49
N VAL A 24 -30.64 -20.78 17.89
CA VAL A 24 -29.39 -21.54 17.91
C VAL A 24 -28.91 -21.79 16.49
N LEU A 25 -29.79 -22.11 15.54
CA LEU A 25 -29.45 -22.30 14.13
C LEU A 25 -28.98 -21.00 13.49
N LEU A 26 -29.66 -19.87 13.77
CA LEU A 26 -29.25 -18.53 13.33
C LEU A 26 -27.91 -18.11 13.94
N ALA A 27 -27.65 -18.39 15.19
CA ALA A 27 -26.37 -18.14 15.84
C ALA A 27 -25.25 -19.01 15.24
N LEU A 28 -25.55 -20.28 14.94
CA LEU A 28 -24.59 -21.19 14.29
C LEU A 28 -24.26 -20.76 12.87
N VAL A 29 -25.25 -20.31 12.10
CA VAL A 29 -25.04 -19.74 10.75
C VAL A 29 -24.25 -18.44 10.79
N GLY A 30 -24.44 -17.62 11.84
CA GLY A 30 -23.67 -16.38 12.05
C GLY A 30 -22.18 -16.64 12.35
N VAL A 31 -21.85 -17.73 13.06
CA VAL A 31 -20.46 -18.11 13.35
C VAL A 31 -19.74 -18.71 12.13
N LEU A 32 -20.48 -19.35 11.21
CA LEU A 32 -19.91 -19.93 9.99
C LEU A 32 -19.59 -18.90 8.88
N GLY A 33 -20.00 -17.65 9.08
CA GLY A 33 -19.74 -16.55 8.12
C GLY A 33 -18.46 -15.76 8.38
N ALA A 34 -17.73 -16.03 9.47
CA ALA A 34 -16.46 -15.39 9.79
C ALA A 34 -15.34 -16.03 8.93
N GLY A 35 -15.15 -15.54 7.73
CA GLY A 35 -14.15 -16.04 6.79
C GLY A 35 -12.74 -15.78 7.28
N CYS A 36 -11.94 -16.83 7.35
CA CYS A 36 -10.49 -16.72 7.48
C CYS A 36 -9.92 -16.08 6.22
N VAL A 37 -9.06 -15.08 6.36
CA VAL A 37 -8.41 -14.45 5.21
C VAL A 37 -6.90 -14.38 5.41
N ARG A 38 -6.15 -14.69 4.37
CA ARG A 38 -4.70 -14.47 4.32
C ARG A 38 -4.43 -13.34 3.34
N VAL A 39 -3.80 -12.27 3.80
CA VAL A 39 -3.33 -11.17 2.96
C VAL A 39 -1.84 -10.97 3.20
N ARG A 40 -1.04 -11.20 2.18
CA ARG A 40 0.41 -11.01 2.23
C ARG A 40 0.81 -10.07 1.10
N ALA A 41 1.27 -8.89 1.46
CA ALA A 41 1.77 -7.91 0.52
C ALA A 41 3.29 -7.74 0.67
N GLY A 42 4.01 -7.92 -0.42
CA GLY A 42 5.44 -7.63 -0.53
C GLY A 42 5.66 -6.56 -1.59
N LEU A 43 6.13 -5.39 -1.19
CA LEU A 43 6.37 -4.24 -2.06
C LEU A 43 7.85 -3.89 -2.04
N ALA A 44 8.38 -3.46 -3.17
CA ALA A 44 9.74 -2.95 -3.30
C ALA A 44 9.69 -1.58 -3.98
N VAL A 45 10.28 -0.59 -3.32
CA VAL A 45 10.42 0.77 -3.85
C VAL A 45 11.79 0.90 -4.50
N SER A 46 11.83 1.36 -5.75
CA SER A 46 13.06 1.63 -6.47
C SER A 46 13.61 3.02 -6.14
N PRO A 47 14.91 3.30 -6.47
CA PRO A 47 15.45 4.66 -6.35
C PRO A 47 14.73 5.71 -7.20
N ASP A 48 14.02 5.29 -8.24
CA ASP A 48 13.29 6.17 -9.17
C ASP A 48 11.82 6.40 -8.76
N ASP A 49 11.46 6.13 -7.49
CA ASP A 49 10.10 6.27 -6.95
C ASP A 49 9.07 5.38 -7.65
N ARG A 50 9.52 4.23 -8.12
CA ARG A 50 8.65 3.20 -8.67
C ARG A 50 8.46 2.07 -7.69
N VAL A 51 7.30 1.44 -7.76
CA VAL A 51 6.93 0.35 -6.85
C VAL A 51 6.61 -0.89 -7.66
N SER A 52 7.28 -1.96 -7.32
CA SER A 52 6.95 -3.30 -7.81
C SER A 52 6.50 -4.16 -6.64
N GLY A 53 5.61 -5.12 -6.87
CA GLY A 53 5.13 -5.92 -5.77
C GLY A 53 4.25 -7.08 -6.12
N VAL A 54 4.02 -7.88 -5.09
CA VAL A 54 3.12 -9.03 -5.11
C VAL A 54 2.19 -8.94 -3.90
N VAL A 55 0.90 -9.12 -4.15
CA VAL A 55 -0.14 -9.17 -3.10
C VAL A 55 -0.93 -10.47 -3.26
N ASP A 56 -0.82 -11.34 -2.27
CA ASP A 56 -1.59 -12.58 -2.18
C ASP A 56 -2.81 -12.36 -1.29
N ILE A 57 -4.01 -12.62 -1.81
CA ILE A 57 -5.27 -12.54 -1.07
C ILE A 57 -5.98 -13.88 -1.24
N ALA A 58 -6.13 -14.61 -0.15
CA ALA A 58 -6.65 -15.96 -0.19
C ALA A 58 -7.50 -16.30 1.04
N THR A 59 -8.39 -17.26 0.85
CA THR A 59 -9.19 -17.90 1.90
C THR A 59 -8.83 -19.37 2.00
N PRO A 60 -9.06 -20.05 3.15
CA PRO A 60 -8.84 -21.48 3.25
C PRO A 60 -9.62 -22.25 2.18
N ASP A 61 -9.02 -23.29 1.67
CA ASP A 61 -9.70 -24.23 0.76
C ASP A 61 -10.94 -24.82 1.45
N GLY A 62 -12.05 -24.94 0.69
CA GLY A 62 -13.33 -25.39 1.25
C GLY A 62 -14.17 -24.29 1.92
N SER A 63 -13.72 -23.04 1.93
CA SER A 63 -14.55 -21.90 2.38
C SER A 63 -15.79 -21.70 1.47
N PRO A 64 -16.94 -21.26 2.01
CA PRO A 64 -18.08 -20.90 1.19
C PRO A 64 -17.70 -19.81 0.18
N GLY A 65 -17.78 -20.13 -1.12
CA GLY A 65 -17.35 -19.23 -2.19
C GLY A 65 -16.10 -19.66 -2.97
N GLY A 66 -15.37 -20.68 -2.52
CA GLY A 66 -14.37 -21.56 -3.17
C GLY A 66 -13.38 -21.05 -4.22
N GLN A 67 -13.44 -19.77 -4.58
CA GLN A 67 -12.56 -19.19 -5.62
C GLN A 67 -11.72 -18.01 -5.10
N GLY A 68 -11.79 -17.74 -3.79
CA GLY A 68 -11.18 -16.55 -3.21
C GLY A 68 -11.96 -15.25 -3.54
N PRO A 69 -11.61 -14.14 -2.90
CA PRO A 69 -12.26 -12.86 -3.14
C PRO A 69 -11.98 -12.37 -4.56
N PRO A 70 -13.01 -11.92 -5.33
CA PRO A 70 -12.80 -11.34 -6.66
C PRO A 70 -12.01 -10.03 -6.51
N LEU A 71 -10.92 -9.91 -7.26
CA LEU A 71 -10.13 -8.67 -7.34
C LEU A 71 -10.61 -7.86 -8.54
N GLN A 72 -10.80 -6.58 -8.35
CA GLN A 72 -11.12 -5.64 -9.42
C GLN A 72 -9.91 -4.71 -9.60
N VAL A 73 -9.19 -4.88 -10.70
CA VAL A 73 -8.13 -3.97 -11.11
C VAL A 73 -8.76 -2.81 -11.87
N PRO A 74 -8.40 -1.55 -11.60
CA PRO A 74 -8.82 -0.42 -12.41
C PRO A 74 -8.45 -0.62 -13.88
N ASP A 75 -9.35 -0.30 -14.80
CA ASP A 75 -9.17 -0.55 -16.24
C ASP A 75 -7.91 0.14 -16.80
N ASP A 76 -7.58 1.32 -16.30
CA ASP A 76 -6.41 2.11 -16.68
C ASP A 76 -5.08 1.52 -16.20
N LEU A 77 -5.09 0.58 -15.25
CA LEU A 77 -3.92 -0.13 -14.72
C LEU A 77 -3.86 -1.61 -15.14
N SER A 78 -4.82 -2.07 -15.92
CA SER A 78 -4.91 -3.47 -16.36
C SER A 78 -3.72 -3.94 -17.22
N GLY A 79 -2.95 -3.02 -17.80
CA GLY A 79 -1.71 -3.31 -18.53
C GLY A 79 -0.48 -3.52 -17.63
N ASP A 80 -0.48 -2.92 -16.45
CA ASP A 80 0.67 -2.89 -15.53
C ASP A 80 0.46 -3.83 -14.32
N VAL A 81 -0.75 -4.37 -14.19
CA VAL A 81 -1.15 -5.24 -13.08
C VAL A 81 -1.67 -6.56 -13.62
N SER A 82 -1.06 -7.65 -13.24
CA SER A 82 -1.53 -9.01 -13.55
C SER A 82 -2.21 -9.66 -12.35
N VAL A 83 -3.26 -10.43 -12.61
CA VAL A 83 -3.95 -11.21 -11.58
C VAL A 83 -3.90 -12.68 -11.95
N GLU A 84 -3.34 -13.49 -11.08
CA GLU A 84 -3.20 -14.92 -11.25
C GLU A 84 -3.94 -15.67 -10.13
N ARG A 85 -4.28 -16.93 -10.40
CA ARG A 85 -4.82 -17.81 -9.36
C ARG A 85 -3.73 -18.16 -8.36
N TYR A 86 -4.05 -17.98 -7.08
CA TYR A 86 -3.22 -18.41 -5.96
C TYR A 86 -3.79 -19.67 -5.32
N GLU A 87 -2.95 -20.71 -5.21
CA GLU A 87 -3.32 -21.95 -4.53
C GLU A 87 -2.06 -22.49 -3.84
N GLN A 88 -1.97 -22.29 -2.53
CA GLN A 88 -0.80 -22.69 -1.75
C GLN A 88 -1.16 -22.91 -0.28
N ASP A 89 -0.56 -23.92 0.36
CA ASP A 89 -0.70 -24.20 1.80
C ASP A 89 -2.16 -24.37 2.27
N GLY A 90 -3.05 -24.91 1.42
CA GLY A 90 -4.47 -25.06 1.76
C GLY A 90 -5.27 -23.75 1.70
N TYR A 91 -4.74 -22.74 0.99
CA TYR A 91 -5.42 -21.48 0.70
C TYR A 91 -5.63 -21.31 -0.80
N ILE A 92 -6.80 -20.83 -1.19
CA ILE A 92 -7.18 -20.53 -2.57
C ILE A 92 -7.55 -19.05 -2.66
N GLY A 93 -7.11 -18.40 -3.71
CA GLY A 93 -7.38 -17.00 -3.93
C GLY A 93 -6.75 -16.43 -5.18
N SER A 94 -6.33 -15.17 -5.09
CA SER A 94 -5.72 -14.44 -6.18
C SER A 94 -4.38 -13.85 -5.75
N ARG A 95 -3.43 -13.90 -6.67
CA ARG A 95 -2.15 -13.20 -6.62
C ARG A 95 -2.20 -12.03 -7.56
N LEU A 96 -2.03 -10.84 -7.03
CA LEU A 96 -1.83 -9.62 -7.79
C LEU A 96 -0.33 -9.36 -7.91
N GLN A 97 0.15 -9.15 -9.11
CA GLN A 97 1.55 -8.79 -9.36
C GLN A 97 1.59 -7.53 -10.22
N PHE A 98 2.43 -6.59 -9.85
CA PHE A 98 2.65 -5.36 -10.60
C PHE A 98 4.10 -4.95 -10.57
N ASP A 99 4.50 -4.24 -11.61
CA ASP A 99 5.85 -3.75 -11.78
C ASP A 99 5.82 -2.28 -12.24
N ASP A 100 6.78 -1.50 -11.73
CA ASP A 100 7.02 -0.11 -12.14
C ASP A 100 5.84 0.87 -11.96
N LEU A 101 4.96 0.66 -10.95
CA LEU A 101 3.87 1.59 -10.64
C LEU A 101 4.37 2.86 -9.95
N SER A 102 3.74 4.00 -10.22
CA SER A 102 3.96 5.22 -9.45
C SER A 102 3.35 5.12 -8.04
N PHE A 103 3.76 5.98 -7.10
CA PHE A 103 3.15 6.06 -5.76
C PHE A 103 1.64 6.32 -5.81
N ASP A 104 1.20 7.14 -6.78
CA ASP A 104 -0.22 7.45 -6.96
C ASP A 104 -1.00 6.23 -7.50
N ASP A 105 -0.41 5.45 -8.39
CA ASP A 105 -1.03 4.22 -8.92
C ASP A 105 -1.21 3.17 -7.84
N VAL A 106 -0.18 2.97 -7.01
CA VAL A 106 -0.26 2.06 -5.85
C VAL A 106 -1.36 2.51 -4.88
N THR A 107 -1.49 3.81 -4.63
CA THR A 107 -2.55 4.38 -3.78
C THR A 107 -3.95 4.10 -4.34
N ARG A 108 -4.10 3.95 -5.65
CA ARG A 108 -5.38 3.60 -6.32
C ARG A 108 -5.64 2.09 -6.34
N VAL A 109 -4.59 1.28 -6.53
CA VAL A 109 -4.70 -0.19 -6.60
C VAL A 109 -5.04 -0.80 -5.24
N LEU A 110 -4.39 -0.37 -4.15
CA LEU A 110 -4.57 -0.97 -2.83
C LEU A 110 -6.02 -0.96 -2.31
N PRO A 111 -6.80 0.12 -2.42
CA PRO A 111 -8.22 0.10 -2.06
C PRO A 111 -9.08 -0.77 -2.98
N ALA A 112 -8.74 -0.84 -4.27
CA ALA A 112 -9.52 -1.59 -5.26
C ALA A 112 -9.51 -3.11 -4.99
N ILE A 113 -8.47 -3.64 -4.36
CA ILE A 113 -8.35 -5.05 -4.00
C ILE A 113 -8.98 -5.39 -2.64
N SER A 114 -9.45 -4.38 -1.89
CA SER A 114 -9.92 -4.54 -0.51
C SER A 114 -11.44 -4.77 -0.31
N PRO A 115 -12.35 -4.47 -1.25
CA PRO A 115 -13.79 -4.35 -0.92
C PRO A 115 -14.48 -5.66 -0.53
N SER A 116 -13.98 -6.81 -0.97
CA SER A 116 -14.64 -8.11 -0.74
C SER A 116 -14.17 -8.85 0.51
N THR A 117 -13.07 -8.42 1.14
CA THR A 117 -12.47 -9.11 2.30
C THR A 117 -12.88 -8.53 3.65
N GLY A 118 -13.64 -7.43 3.68
CA GLY A 118 -13.92 -6.69 4.92
C GLY A 118 -12.73 -5.90 5.45
N THR A 119 -11.65 -5.85 4.69
CA THR A 119 -10.42 -5.12 4.99
C THR A 119 -10.47 -3.77 4.27
N ALA A 120 -10.29 -2.67 4.98
CA ALA A 120 -10.08 -1.36 4.36
C ALA A 120 -8.61 -0.95 4.50
N VAL A 121 -7.90 -0.90 3.38
CA VAL A 121 -6.50 -0.48 3.32
C VAL A 121 -6.42 0.91 2.69
N ARG A 122 -5.85 1.87 3.42
CA ARG A 122 -5.52 3.19 2.91
C ARG A 122 -4.06 3.46 3.21
N VAL A 123 -3.21 3.35 2.21
CA VAL A 123 -1.78 3.64 2.32
C VAL A 123 -1.42 4.64 1.23
N GLN A 124 -0.73 5.70 1.62
CA GLN A 124 -0.24 6.76 0.73
C GLN A 124 1.26 6.86 0.86
N MET A 125 1.92 7.08 -0.27
CA MET A 125 3.35 7.34 -0.34
C MET A 125 3.56 8.72 -0.96
N ARG A 126 4.41 9.53 -0.34
CA ARG A 126 4.73 10.88 -0.83
C ARG A 126 6.21 11.15 -0.71
N ARG A 127 6.76 11.77 -1.74
CA ARG A 127 8.11 12.33 -1.67
C ARG A 127 8.10 13.77 -1.18
N ALA A 128 9.07 14.10 -0.34
CA ALA A 128 9.35 15.44 0.15
C ALA A 128 10.88 15.65 0.18
N GLY A 129 11.45 16.12 -0.94
CA GLY A 129 12.90 16.20 -1.15
C GLY A 129 13.54 14.81 -1.08
N ASP A 130 14.57 14.65 -0.25
CA ASP A 130 15.27 13.37 -0.07
C ASP A 130 14.53 12.39 0.85
N ARG A 131 13.26 12.66 1.18
CA ARG A 131 12.48 11.79 2.06
C ARG A 131 11.24 11.28 1.36
N VAL A 132 10.96 10.01 1.56
CA VAL A 132 9.68 9.40 1.24
C VAL A 132 8.94 9.10 2.53
N VAL A 133 7.72 9.59 2.61
CA VAL A 133 6.81 9.38 3.74
C VAL A 133 5.74 8.40 3.32
N VAL A 134 5.64 7.31 4.05
CA VAL A 134 4.53 6.35 3.98
C VAL A 134 3.61 6.65 5.14
N SER A 135 2.33 6.80 4.86
CA SER A 135 1.31 6.99 5.89
C SER A 135 0.03 6.29 5.48
N GLY A 136 -0.63 5.68 6.44
CA GLY A 136 -1.84 4.96 6.14
C GLY A 136 -2.49 4.32 7.34
N GLN A 137 -3.57 3.60 7.05
CA GLN A 137 -4.35 2.87 8.04
C GLN A 137 -4.90 1.59 7.43
N VAL A 138 -4.82 0.53 8.18
CA VAL A 138 -5.39 -0.78 7.86
C VAL A 138 -6.48 -1.08 8.88
N ASP A 139 -7.72 -1.16 8.41
CA ASP A 139 -8.89 -1.47 9.22
C ASP A 139 -9.28 -2.94 9.01
N LEU A 140 -9.08 -3.73 10.05
CA LEU A 140 -9.42 -5.16 10.11
C LEU A 140 -10.56 -5.45 11.08
N THR A 141 -11.35 -4.44 11.48
CA THR A 141 -12.42 -4.60 12.47
C THR A 141 -13.49 -5.64 12.10
N ARG A 142 -13.65 -5.90 10.78
CA ARG A 142 -14.59 -6.89 10.26
C ARG A 142 -13.95 -8.25 9.97
N VAL A 143 -12.65 -8.38 10.20
CA VAL A 143 -11.90 -9.61 9.94
C VAL A 143 -11.86 -10.44 11.23
N SER A 144 -12.22 -11.73 11.13
CA SER A 144 -12.24 -12.61 12.28
C SER A 144 -10.84 -12.87 12.85
N PRO A 145 -10.67 -12.79 14.19
CA PRO A 145 -9.37 -12.98 14.82
C PRO A 145 -8.82 -14.41 14.71
N GLU A 146 -9.67 -15.40 14.55
CA GLU A 146 -9.31 -16.80 14.82
C GLU A 146 -8.46 -17.47 13.74
N SER A 147 -8.34 -16.88 12.54
CA SER A 147 -7.62 -17.56 11.43
C SER A 147 -7.15 -16.61 10.32
N SER A 148 -6.90 -15.35 10.63
CA SER A 148 -6.46 -14.39 9.60
C SER A 148 -5.00 -14.00 9.78
N ASP A 149 -4.25 -13.98 8.68
CA ASP A 149 -2.84 -13.60 8.60
C ASP A 149 -2.72 -12.42 7.62
N VAL A 150 -2.50 -11.23 8.15
CA VAL A 150 -2.37 -10.00 7.35
C VAL A 150 -1.01 -9.37 7.60
N GLN A 151 -0.18 -9.34 6.56
CA GLN A 151 1.19 -8.84 6.61
C GLN A 151 1.46 -7.91 5.44
N LEU A 152 2.19 -6.82 5.72
CA LEU A 152 2.75 -5.92 4.72
C LEU A 152 4.26 -5.84 4.93
N LYS A 153 5.02 -6.08 3.87
CA LYS A 153 6.47 -5.87 3.84
C LYS A 153 6.80 -4.87 2.75
N MET A 154 7.62 -3.89 3.08
CA MET A 154 8.08 -2.89 2.12
C MET A 154 9.59 -2.77 2.18
N ALA A 155 10.25 -3.00 1.04
CA ALA A 155 11.67 -2.78 0.86
C ALA A 155 11.92 -1.37 0.29
N PHE A 156 12.93 -0.69 0.79
CA PHE A 156 13.30 0.66 0.38
C PHE A 156 14.78 0.76 0.00
N PRO A 157 15.13 1.62 -0.99
CA PRO A 157 16.52 1.79 -1.42
C PRO A 157 17.37 2.63 -0.47
N GLY A 158 16.78 3.19 0.61
CA GLY A 158 17.42 4.15 1.48
C GLY A 158 17.44 3.79 2.96
N THR A 159 17.76 4.78 3.77
CA THR A 159 17.84 4.64 5.23
C THR A 159 16.48 4.88 5.87
N ILE A 160 15.96 3.91 6.60
CA ILE A 160 14.74 4.04 7.39
C ILE A 160 15.04 4.93 8.60
N ARG A 161 14.41 6.10 8.67
CA ARG A 161 14.59 7.08 9.75
C ARG A 161 13.60 6.87 10.88
N GLN A 162 12.37 6.55 10.53
CA GLN A 162 11.29 6.34 11.49
C GLN A 162 10.30 5.33 10.93
N THR A 163 9.75 4.46 11.76
CA THR A 163 8.63 3.58 11.42
C THR A 163 7.96 3.08 12.69
N ASP A 164 6.68 2.73 12.59
CA ASP A 164 5.92 1.98 13.60
C ASP A 164 5.95 0.46 13.34
N GLY A 165 6.49 0.04 12.18
CA GLY A 165 6.75 -1.36 11.86
C GLY A 165 8.11 -1.85 12.36
N THR A 166 8.41 -3.12 12.12
CA THR A 166 9.71 -3.73 12.42
C THR A 166 10.65 -3.53 11.23
N ALA A 167 11.72 -2.74 11.41
CA ALA A 167 12.71 -2.48 10.38
C ALA A 167 13.90 -3.44 10.49
N SER A 168 14.28 -4.06 9.37
CA SER A 168 15.45 -4.92 9.26
C SER A 168 15.99 -4.91 7.82
N GLN A 169 17.29 -4.64 7.67
CA GLN A 169 17.99 -4.71 6.37
C GLN A 169 17.32 -3.95 5.21
N GLY A 170 16.79 -2.75 5.47
CA GLY A 170 16.10 -1.96 4.45
C GLY A 170 14.66 -2.37 4.18
N VAL A 171 14.14 -3.36 4.90
CA VAL A 171 12.76 -3.81 4.81
C VAL A 171 12.02 -3.42 6.09
N ILE A 172 10.81 -2.89 5.93
CA ILE A 172 9.88 -2.66 7.03
C ILE A 172 8.77 -3.71 6.93
N SER A 173 8.47 -4.35 8.05
CA SER A 173 7.42 -5.36 8.15
C SER A 173 6.37 -4.93 9.16
N TRP A 174 5.11 -4.95 8.74
CA TRP A 174 3.94 -4.78 9.60
C TRP A 174 3.15 -6.08 9.63
N THR A 175 2.79 -6.51 10.83
CA THR A 175 1.87 -7.62 11.06
C THR A 175 0.64 -7.06 11.75
N PHE A 176 -0.51 -7.20 11.11
CA PHE A 176 -1.75 -6.60 11.56
C PHE A 176 -2.57 -7.59 12.37
N GLN A 177 -3.17 -7.12 13.46
CA GLN A 177 -4.06 -7.93 14.27
C GLN A 177 -5.49 -7.81 13.75
N PRO A 178 -6.16 -8.93 13.42
CA PRO A 178 -7.57 -8.92 13.08
C PRO A 178 -8.44 -8.34 14.20
N GLY A 179 -9.54 -7.71 13.83
CA GLY A 179 -10.46 -7.05 14.79
C GLY A 179 -9.99 -5.64 15.21
N ALA A 180 -8.87 -5.14 14.73
CA ALA A 180 -8.32 -3.84 15.10
C ALA A 180 -8.10 -2.92 13.89
N VAL A 181 -7.93 -1.64 14.19
CA VAL A 181 -7.44 -0.63 13.25
C VAL A 181 -5.99 -0.35 13.61
N THR A 182 -5.09 -0.39 12.62
CA THR A 182 -3.66 -0.18 12.82
C THR A 182 -3.16 0.89 11.86
N ASP A 183 -2.41 1.84 12.37
CA ASP A 183 -1.73 2.84 11.54
C ASP A 183 -0.46 2.25 10.92
N VAL A 184 -0.07 2.78 9.76
CA VAL A 184 1.14 2.42 9.02
C VAL A 184 1.90 3.71 8.76
N ASN A 185 3.06 3.86 9.39
CA ASN A 185 3.89 5.04 9.22
C ASN A 185 5.35 4.67 8.99
N ALA A 186 5.96 5.30 7.99
CA ALA A 186 7.40 5.21 7.79
C ALA A 186 7.96 6.48 7.15
N VAL A 187 9.18 6.83 7.53
CA VAL A 187 9.98 7.89 6.89
C VAL A 187 11.30 7.27 6.46
N VAL A 188 11.55 7.30 5.16
CA VAL A 188 12.75 6.76 4.54
C VAL A 188 13.49 7.86 3.81
N GLU A 189 14.80 7.89 3.89
CA GLU A 189 15.64 8.91 3.27
C GLU A 189 16.54 8.28 2.19
N TYR A 190 16.38 8.75 0.96
CA TYR A 190 17.23 8.48 -0.19
C TYR A 190 17.15 9.62 -1.20
N PRO A 191 18.20 9.81 -2.04
CA PRO A 191 18.27 10.94 -2.98
C PRO A 191 17.04 11.03 -3.87
N ASP A 192 16.59 12.27 -4.13
CA ASP A 192 15.51 12.52 -5.07
C ASP A 192 16.00 12.30 -6.51
N PRO A 193 15.41 11.34 -7.27
CA PRO A 193 15.80 11.08 -8.66
C PRO A 193 15.55 12.28 -9.59
N ASN A 194 14.58 13.14 -9.21
CA ASN A 194 14.21 14.32 -9.99
C ASN A 194 14.92 15.60 -9.53
N ALA A 195 15.83 15.49 -8.54
CA ALA A 195 16.58 16.64 -8.06
C ALA A 195 17.44 17.24 -9.21
N PRO A 196 17.38 18.56 -9.43
CA PRO A 196 18.20 19.19 -10.45
C PRO A 196 19.69 18.98 -10.14
N SER A 197 20.45 18.43 -11.10
CA SER A 197 21.85 18.15 -10.88
C SER A 197 22.62 19.48 -10.71
N TRP A 198 23.12 19.73 -9.52
CA TRP A 198 23.94 20.91 -9.20
C TRP A 198 25.19 21.00 -10.08
N ILE A 199 25.65 19.89 -10.63
CA ILE A 199 26.77 19.78 -11.55
C ILE A 199 26.48 20.54 -12.86
N LEU A 200 25.28 20.38 -13.42
CA LEU A 200 24.85 21.09 -14.63
C LEU A 200 24.82 22.60 -14.42
N TRP A 201 24.31 23.07 -13.28
CA TRP A 201 24.27 24.46 -12.90
C TRP A 201 25.67 25.03 -12.67
N SER A 202 26.56 24.26 -12.04
CA SER A 202 27.96 24.65 -11.82
C SER A 202 28.73 24.75 -13.13
N LEU A 203 28.53 23.84 -14.06
CA LEU A 203 29.15 23.88 -15.42
C LEU A 203 28.64 25.09 -16.21
N LEU A 204 27.35 25.40 -16.16
CA LEU A 204 26.77 26.55 -16.83
C LEU A 204 27.34 27.86 -16.25
N LEU A 205 27.41 27.99 -14.94
CA LEU A 205 28.02 29.14 -14.27
C LEU A 205 29.48 29.30 -14.69
N PHE A 206 30.25 28.21 -14.69
CA PHE A 206 31.65 28.21 -15.09
C PHE A 206 31.82 28.65 -16.55
N ALA A 207 30.95 28.17 -17.46
CA ALA A 207 30.97 28.58 -18.87
C ALA A 207 30.67 30.07 -19.02
N VAL A 208 29.69 30.60 -18.31
CA VAL A 208 29.36 32.04 -18.34
C VAL A 208 30.53 32.89 -17.83
N VAL A 209 31.18 32.50 -16.74
CA VAL A 209 32.34 33.18 -16.20
C VAL A 209 33.53 33.12 -17.18
N ALA A 210 33.80 31.97 -17.79
CA ALA A 210 34.85 31.81 -18.78
C ALA A 210 34.65 32.71 -20.00
N VAL A 211 33.40 32.80 -20.50
CA VAL A 211 33.04 33.72 -21.59
C VAL A 211 33.28 35.18 -21.22
N ALA A 212 32.82 35.57 -20.03
CA ALA A 212 33.03 36.96 -19.53
C ALA A 212 34.52 37.30 -19.42
N VAL A 213 35.31 36.39 -18.87
CA VAL A 213 36.80 36.59 -18.80
C VAL A 213 37.40 36.71 -20.20
N ALA A 214 36.99 35.84 -21.13
CA ALA A 214 37.48 35.91 -22.53
C ALA A 214 37.19 37.26 -23.20
N ILE A 215 35.97 37.78 -23.01
CA ILE A 215 35.55 39.10 -23.53
C ILE A 215 36.41 40.20 -22.92
N VAL A 216 36.65 40.21 -21.61
CA VAL A 216 37.47 41.20 -20.92
C VAL A 216 38.92 41.16 -21.46
N VAL A 217 39.50 39.97 -21.64
CA VAL A 217 40.84 39.80 -22.17
C VAL A 217 40.94 40.32 -23.61
N LEU A 218 39.95 39.99 -24.45
CA LEU A 218 39.92 40.47 -25.86
C LEU A 218 39.82 41.99 -25.92
N LEU A 219 38.98 42.62 -25.09
CA LEU A 219 38.86 44.10 -24.99
C LEU A 219 40.16 44.72 -24.51
N ALA A 220 40.83 44.17 -23.53
CA ALA A 220 42.10 44.65 -23.00
C ALA A 220 43.22 44.53 -24.04
N MET A 221 43.24 43.46 -24.86
CA MET A 221 44.22 43.31 -25.95
C MET A 221 43.94 44.27 -27.08
N SER A 222 42.69 44.53 -27.44
CA SER A 222 42.32 45.48 -28.49
C SER A 222 42.66 46.91 -28.10
N SER A 223 42.51 47.31 -26.84
CA SER A 223 42.87 48.61 -26.37
C SER A 223 44.39 48.87 -26.38
N ARG A 224 45.19 47.85 -26.17
CA ARG A 224 46.66 47.94 -26.26
C ARG A 224 47.16 48.15 -27.71
N THR A 225 46.51 47.63 -28.71
CA THR A 225 46.86 47.86 -30.12
C THR A 225 46.56 49.27 -30.59
N HIS A 226 45.48 49.89 -30.08
CA HIS A 226 45.16 51.28 -30.42
C HIS A 226 46.14 52.30 -29.82
N LEU A 227 46.73 52.05 -28.70
CA LEU A 227 47.74 52.94 -28.10
C LEU A 227 49.08 52.92 -28.81
N ARG A 228 49.50 51.77 -29.42
CA ARG A 228 50.74 51.65 -30.17
C ARG A 228 50.68 52.35 -31.52
N THR A 229 49.53 52.50 -32.14
CA THR A 229 49.37 53.23 -33.41
C THR A 229 49.37 54.76 -33.23
N ARG A 230 49.01 55.30 -32.05
CA ARG A 230 49.08 56.74 -31.77
C ARG A 230 50.47 57.27 -31.41
N ALA A 231 51.39 56.39 -30.97
CA ALA A 231 52.74 56.80 -30.62
C ALA A 231 53.75 56.83 -31.84
N ARG A 232 53.25 56.51 -33.03
CA ARG A 232 54.05 56.52 -34.26
C ARG A 232 53.70 57.63 -35.32
N ARG A 233 52.91 58.64 -34.87
CA ARG A 233 52.67 59.86 -35.71
C ARG A 233 53.28 61.08 -35.10
#